data_2725c3c34282f4859a915c7dc409005c
#
_entry.id   2725c3c34282f4859a915c7dc409005c
#
_cell.length_a   1.000
_cell.length_b   1.000
_cell.length_c   1.000
_cell.angle_alpha   90.00
_cell.angle_beta   90.00
_cell.angle_gamma   90.00
#
_symmetry.space_group_name_H-M   'P 1'
#
loop_
_entity.id
_entity.type
_entity.pdbx_description
1 polymer ?
#
loop_
_entity_poly.entity_id
_entity_poly.type
_entity_poly.pdbx_seq_one_letter_code
_entity_poly.pdbx_strand_id
1 'polypeptide(L)'
;MEYANHLNEYAPAWSAAQVDQEVTRIREAAKRNHNTDVYKMCYSAIDLTTLSCNDSVTSVTEFARKAAEFYQKYPHIPNVASICIYPAFVETVGLAVDGTPMRITSVGGGFPAAQTFLEVKALEVAMAVENLSLIH
;
A
#
# COMPACT_ATOMS: atom_id res chain seq x y z
N MET A 1 36.72 -15.66 -1.55
CA MET A 1 35.59 -15.80 -0.65
C MET A 1 34.67 -16.87 -1.26
N GLU A 2 34.52 -18.01 -0.60
CA GLU A 2 33.72 -19.10 -1.17
C GLU A 2 32.24 -18.87 -0.86
N TYR A 3 31.55 -18.21 -1.74
CA TYR A 3 30.09 -17.98 -1.64
C TYR A 3 29.27 -19.29 -1.55
N ALA A 4 29.81 -20.39 -2.12
CA ALA A 4 29.15 -21.69 -2.08
C ALA A 4 28.89 -22.20 -0.65
N ASN A 5 29.78 -21.93 0.30
CA ASN A 5 29.60 -22.34 1.68
C ASN A 5 28.46 -21.57 2.36
N HIS A 6 28.32 -20.27 2.09
CA HIS A 6 27.21 -19.46 2.60
C HIS A 6 25.88 -19.88 1.98
N LEU A 7 25.83 -20.23 0.70
CA LEU A 7 24.60 -20.71 0.07
C LEU A 7 24.14 -22.05 0.65
N ASN A 8 25.07 -22.93 1.07
CA ASN A 8 24.74 -24.21 1.70
C ASN A 8 24.17 -24.04 3.11
N GLU A 9 24.54 -22.99 3.83
CA GLU A 9 23.97 -22.65 5.14
C GLU A 9 22.47 -22.24 5.03
N TYR A 10 22.09 -21.73 3.87
CA TYR A 10 20.71 -21.28 3.57
C TYR A 10 20.01 -22.18 2.56
N ALA A 11 20.40 -23.47 2.52
CA ALA A 11 19.71 -24.42 1.67
C ALA A 11 18.20 -24.40 1.97
N PRO A 12 17.34 -24.37 0.96
CA PRO A 12 15.90 -24.26 1.19
C PRO A 12 15.43 -25.48 2.00
N ALA A 13 14.67 -25.21 3.06
CA ALA A 13 14.09 -26.26 3.90
C ALA A 13 13.09 -27.15 3.14
N TRP A 14 12.65 -26.71 1.96
CA TRP A 14 11.60 -27.34 1.15
C TRP A 14 12.11 -27.61 -0.26
N SER A 15 11.84 -28.80 -0.78
CA SER A 15 12.01 -29.10 -2.21
C SER A 15 10.92 -28.44 -3.05
N ALA A 16 11.17 -28.25 -4.35
CA ALA A 16 10.18 -27.71 -5.28
C ALA A 16 8.86 -28.52 -5.25
N ALA A 17 8.93 -29.85 -5.16
CA ALA A 17 7.74 -30.70 -5.08
C ALA A 17 6.95 -30.47 -3.78
N GLN A 18 7.61 -30.23 -2.65
CA GLN A 18 6.93 -29.90 -1.40
C GLN A 18 6.25 -28.52 -1.48
N VAL A 19 6.88 -27.54 -2.12
CA VAL A 19 6.27 -26.23 -2.36
C VAL A 19 5.01 -26.37 -3.23
N ASP A 20 5.07 -27.11 -4.34
CA ASP A 20 3.94 -27.33 -5.24
C ASP A 20 2.77 -28.05 -4.53
N GLN A 21 3.08 -29.03 -3.70
CA GLN A 21 2.07 -29.73 -2.92
C GLN A 21 1.39 -28.79 -1.91
N GLU A 22 2.16 -27.96 -1.21
CA GLU A 22 1.61 -27.02 -0.25
C GLU A 22 0.80 -25.91 -0.92
N VAL A 23 1.26 -25.38 -2.06
CA VAL A 23 0.50 -24.42 -2.88
C VAL A 23 -0.85 -25.02 -3.31
N THR A 24 -0.86 -26.29 -3.71
CA THR A 24 -2.09 -26.98 -4.09
C THR A 24 -3.05 -27.09 -2.90
N ARG A 25 -2.55 -27.48 -1.73
CA ARG A 25 -3.33 -27.54 -0.49
C ARG A 25 -3.92 -26.17 -0.12
N ILE A 26 -3.13 -25.11 -0.22
CA ILE A 26 -3.58 -23.74 0.08
C ILE A 26 -4.66 -23.29 -0.91
N ARG A 27 -4.51 -23.55 -2.20
CA ARG A 27 -5.51 -23.24 -3.23
C ARG A 27 -6.85 -23.93 -2.96
N GLU A 28 -6.85 -25.19 -2.58
CA GLU A 28 -8.08 -25.90 -2.22
C GLU A 28 -8.70 -25.32 -0.94
N ALA A 29 -7.90 -25.01 0.06
CA ALA A 29 -8.37 -24.40 1.29
C ALA A 29 -8.94 -22.98 1.07
N ALA A 30 -8.40 -22.23 0.11
CA ALA A 30 -8.84 -20.87 -0.19
C ALA A 30 -10.28 -20.78 -0.72
N LYS A 31 -10.84 -21.88 -1.26
CA LYS A 31 -12.23 -21.92 -1.74
C LYS A 31 -13.26 -21.53 -0.68
N ARG A 32 -13.00 -21.84 0.58
CA ARG A 32 -13.87 -21.45 1.72
C ARG A 32 -13.87 -19.95 2.02
N ASN A 33 -12.90 -19.20 1.47
CA ASN A 33 -12.78 -17.75 1.64
C ASN A 33 -13.66 -16.96 0.65
N HIS A 34 -14.38 -17.64 -0.24
CA HIS A 34 -15.30 -17.01 -1.19
C HIS A 34 -16.63 -16.64 -0.49
N ASN A 35 -16.57 -15.65 0.38
CA ASN A 35 -17.73 -15.13 1.10
C ASN A 35 -17.58 -13.62 1.36
N THR A 36 -18.72 -12.97 1.61
CA THR A 36 -18.82 -11.51 1.76
C THR A 36 -17.95 -10.95 2.89
N ASP A 37 -17.82 -11.67 4.00
CA ASP A 37 -17.07 -11.18 5.16
C ASP A 37 -15.56 -11.15 4.85
N VAL A 38 -15.06 -12.19 4.19
CA VAL A 38 -13.67 -12.21 3.73
C VAL A 38 -13.41 -11.13 2.68
N TYR A 39 -14.35 -10.91 1.74
CA TYR A 39 -14.20 -9.84 0.76
C TYR A 39 -14.18 -8.45 1.40
N LYS A 40 -15.05 -8.19 2.38
CA LYS A 40 -15.03 -6.94 3.16
C LYS A 40 -13.71 -6.77 3.91
N MET A 41 -13.22 -7.84 4.52
CA MET A 41 -11.92 -7.83 5.20
C MET A 41 -10.78 -7.51 4.22
N CYS A 42 -10.73 -8.18 3.07
CA CYS A 42 -9.73 -7.91 2.04
C CYS A 42 -9.81 -6.46 1.53
N TYR A 43 -11.03 -5.95 1.30
CA TYR A 43 -11.23 -4.58 0.87
C TYR A 43 -10.74 -3.58 1.92
N SER A 44 -11.03 -3.83 3.20
CA SER A 44 -10.56 -2.96 4.30
C SER A 44 -9.06 -3.00 4.54
N ALA A 45 -8.35 -3.96 3.96
CA ALA A 45 -6.90 -4.09 4.04
C ALA A 45 -6.16 -3.50 2.83
N ILE A 46 -6.90 -2.95 1.85
CA ILE A 46 -6.29 -2.35 0.65
C ILE A 46 -5.60 -1.03 1.03
N ASP A 47 -4.33 -0.92 0.67
CA ASP A 47 -3.65 0.36 0.52
C ASP A 47 -3.85 0.82 -0.93
N LEU A 48 -4.83 1.71 -1.13
CA LEU A 48 -5.26 2.13 -2.46
C LEU A 48 -4.23 3.09 -3.06
N THR A 49 -3.47 2.61 -4.02
CA THR A 49 -2.22 3.22 -4.44
C THR A 49 -2.29 3.85 -5.83
N THR A 50 -1.79 5.09 -5.96
CA THR A 50 -1.33 5.67 -7.22
C THR A 50 0.08 6.23 -7.06
N LEU A 51 1.00 5.70 -7.84
CA LEU A 51 2.41 6.08 -7.87
C LEU A 51 2.87 6.19 -9.33
N SER A 52 2.01 6.77 -10.15
CA SER A 52 2.28 6.97 -11.56
C SER A 52 3.19 8.19 -11.78
N CYS A 53 4.15 8.09 -12.69
CA CYS A 53 5.05 9.21 -13.00
C CYS A 53 4.33 10.42 -13.64
N ASN A 54 3.08 10.27 -14.07
CA ASN A 54 2.23 11.33 -14.61
C ASN A 54 1.11 11.77 -13.66
N ASP A 55 1.16 11.36 -12.39
CA ASP A 55 0.24 11.86 -11.39
C ASP A 55 0.31 13.38 -11.28
N SER A 56 -0.84 13.99 -11.11
CA SER A 56 -1.01 15.44 -10.97
C SER A 56 -1.98 15.75 -9.84
N VAL A 57 -1.99 16.98 -9.35
CA VAL A 57 -2.97 17.43 -8.34
C VAL A 57 -4.39 17.06 -8.76
N THR A 58 -4.76 17.27 -10.02
CA THR A 58 -6.10 16.94 -10.53
C THR A 58 -6.37 15.45 -10.50
N SER A 59 -5.49 14.62 -11.07
CA SER A 59 -5.71 13.17 -11.15
C SER A 59 -5.75 12.51 -9.76
N VAL A 60 -4.88 12.95 -8.84
CA VAL A 60 -4.83 12.42 -7.49
C VAL A 60 -6.04 12.87 -6.65
N THR A 61 -6.51 14.12 -6.83
CA THR A 61 -7.75 14.59 -6.21
C THR A 61 -8.95 13.78 -6.67
N GLU A 62 -9.10 13.53 -7.96
CA GLU A 62 -10.19 12.71 -8.51
C GLU A 62 -10.12 11.26 -8.00
N PHE A 63 -8.92 10.70 -7.93
CA PHE A 63 -8.69 9.37 -7.39
C PHE A 63 -9.16 9.25 -5.93
N ALA A 64 -8.75 10.19 -5.07
CA ALA A 64 -9.12 10.23 -3.67
C ALA A 64 -10.63 10.47 -3.47
N ARG A 65 -11.23 11.39 -4.24
CA ARG A 65 -12.67 11.66 -4.19
C ARG A 65 -13.51 10.45 -4.56
N LYS A 66 -13.12 9.66 -5.56
CA LYS A 66 -13.82 8.42 -5.92
C LYS A 66 -13.86 7.43 -4.75
N ALA A 67 -12.79 7.33 -3.97
CA ALA A 67 -12.77 6.50 -2.77
C ALA A 67 -13.71 7.06 -1.68
N ALA A 68 -13.70 8.38 -1.45
CA ALA A 68 -14.59 9.03 -0.49
C ALA A 68 -16.07 8.89 -0.89
N GLU A 69 -16.40 9.12 -2.15
CA GLU A 69 -17.76 8.94 -2.69
C GLU A 69 -18.25 7.49 -2.56
N PHE A 70 -17.37 6.51 -2.80
CA PHE A 70 -17.69 5.10 -2.62
C PHE A 70 -18.05 4.80 -1.16
N TYR A 71 -17.29 5.30 -0.21
CA TYR A 71 -17.54 5.15 1.21
C TYR A 71 -18.91 5.76 1.60
N GLN A 72 -19.21 6.97 1.15
CA GLN A 72 -20.47 7.64 1.42
C GLN A 72 -21.68 6.89 0.81
N LYS A 73 -21.49 6.38 -0.41
CA LYS A 73 -22.55 5.66 -1.15
C LYS A 73 -22.85 4.27 -0.55
N TYR A 74 -21.84 3.61 0.03
CA TYR A 74 -21.96 2.25 0.54
C TYR A 74 -21.48 2.13 1.99
N PRO A 75 -22.19 2.76 2.97
CA PRO A 75 -21.73 2.84 4.36
C PRO A 75 -21.68 1.47 5.08
N HIS A 76 -22.27 0.41 4.50
CA HIS A 76 -22.21 -0.95 4.99
C HIS A 76 -20.97 -1.74 4.52
N ILE A 77 -20.20 -1.15 3.61
CA ILE A 77 -18.91 -1.67 3.17
C ILE A 77 -17.81 -0.92 3.94
N PRO A 78 -16.84 -1.62 4.53
CA PRO A 78 -15.75 -0.95 5.22
C PRO A 78 -14.96 -0.08 4.23
N ASN A 79 -14.22 0.87 4.77
CA ASN A 79 -13.30 1.70 4.02
C ASN A 79 -12.04 0.94 3.61
N VAL A 80 -11.33 1.40 2.60
CA VAL A 80 -9.94 0.98 2.35
C VAL A 80 -9.04 1.38 3.52
N ALA A 81 -7.94 0.67 3.74
CA ALA A 81 -7.04 0.96 4.86
C ALA A 81 -6.42 2.36 4.75
N SER A 82 -5.93 2.69 3.58
CA SER A 82 -5.31 3.98 3.29
C SER A 82 -5.30 4.29 1.80
N ILE A 83 -4.95 5.53 1.47
CA ILE A 83 -4.61 5.97 0.11
C ILE A 83 -3.11 6.23 0.08
N CYS A 84 -2.38 5.52 -0.78
CA CYS A 84 -0.93 5.62 -0.91
C CYS A 84 -0.54 6.45 -2.14
N ILE A 85 0.27 7.48 -1.90
CA ILE A 85 0.64 8.49 -2.91
C ILE A 85 2.08 8.96 -2.74
N TYR A 86 2.56 9.76 -3.69
CA TYR A 86 3.81 10.50 -3.54
C TYR A 86 3.69 11.61 -2.49
N PRO A 87 4.79 11.95 -1.78
CA PRO A 87 4.80 12.94 -0.69
C PRO A 87 4.20 14.31 -1.07
N ALA A 88 4.44 14.74 -2.31
CA ALA A 88 3.96 16.02 -2.81
C ALA A 88 2.42 16.15 -2.88
N PHE A 89 1.68 15.03 -2.77
CA PHE A 89 0.21 15.01 -2.86
C PHE A 89 -0.49 14.78 -1.52
N VAL A 90 0.25 14.68 -0.41
CA VAL A 90 -0.31 14.37 0.91
C VAL A 90 -1.41 15.36 1.30
N GLU A 91 -1.12 16.66 1.24
CA GLU A 91 -2.09 17.71 1.55
C GLU A 91 -3.31 17.65 0.61
N THR A 92 -3.06 17.46 -0.70
CA THR A 92 -4.11 17.33 -1.73
C THR A 92 -5.08 16.19 -1.42
N VAL A 93 -4.57 15.02 -1.04
CA VAL A 93 -5.38 13.86 -0.70
C VAL A 93 -6.09 14.08 0.63
N GLY A 94 -5.43 14.67 1.62
CA GLY A 94 -6.03 15.00 2.91
C GLY A 94 -7.30 15.82 2.76
N LEU A 95 -7.23 16.90 1.98
CA LEU A 95 -8.39 17.73 1.68
C LEU A 95 -9.50 16.99 0.90
N ALA A 96 -9.12 16.04 0.04
CA ALA A 96 -10.08 15.29 -0.77
C ALA A 96 -10.84 14.21 0.01
N VAL A 97 -10.26 13.68 1.10
CA VAL A 97 -10.86 12.63 1.95
C VAL A 97 -11.32 13.14 3.31
N ASP A 98 -11.29 14.44 3.53
CA ASP A 98 -11.74 15.06 4.77
C ASP A 98 -13.18 14.62 5.12
N GLY A 99 -13.43 14.40 6.40
CA GLY A 99 -14.68 13.86 6.90
C GLY A 99 -14.89 12.35 6.66
N THR A 100 -13.88 11.63 6.18
CA THR A 100 -13.87 10.16 6.07
C THR A 100 -12.86 9.55 7.06
N PRO A 101 -13.00 8.25 7.42
CA PRO A 101 -12.01 7.58 8.26
C PRO A 101 -10.78 7.07 7.47
N MET A 102 -10.61 7.48 6.22
CA MET A 102 -9.49 7.04 5.39
C MET A 102 -8.18 7.62 5.89
N ARG A 103 -7.17 6.74 5.96
CA ARG A 103 -5.79 7.15 6.28
C ARG A 103 -5.03 7.46 5.00
N ILE A 104 -3.95 8.22 5.15
CA ILE A 104 -3.04 8.52 4.06
C ILE A 104 -1.71 7.86 4.35
N THR A 105 -1.17 7.19 3.35
CA THR A 105 0.18 6.63 3.34
C THR A 105 0.99 7.37 2.27
N SER A 106 2.20 7.76 2.61
CA SER A 106 3.14 8.34 1.64
C SER A 106 4.35 7.46 1.47
N VAL A 107 4.78 7.24 0.23
CA VAL A 107 6.14 6.75 -0.02
C VAL A 107 7.15 7.83 0.37
N GLY A 108 8.41 7.45 0.59
CA GLY A 108 9.45 8.41 0.97
C GLY A 108 10.85 7.90 0.68
N GLY A 109 11.84 8.74 0.94
CA GLY A 109 13.26 8.41 0.76
C GLY A 109 13.68 8.28 -0.70
N GLY A 110 13.01 9.00 -1.61
CA GLY A 110 13.29 8.97 -3.05
C GLY A 110 12.76 7.74 -3.76
N PHE A 111 11.63 7.19 -3.28
CA PHE A 111 10.96 6.04 -3.90
C PHE A 111 10.66 6.26 -5.39
N PRO A 112 10.81 5.22 -6.29
CA PRO A 112 11.20 3.84 -5.98
C PRO A 112 12.72 3.60 -6.02
N ALA A 113 13.47 4.42 -6.71
CA ALA A 113 14.89 4.15 -7.00
C ALA A 113 15.80 4.50 -5.81
N ALA A 114 15.42 5.48 -5.01
CA ALA A 114 16.17 5.97 -3.85
C ALA A 114 17.63 6.38 -4.17
N GLN A 115 17.94 6.73 -5.43
CA GLN A 115 19.28 7.09 -5.93
C GLN A 115 19.54 8.59 -5.76
N THR A 116 19.42 9.08 -4.51
CA THR A 116 19.66 10.48 -4.16
C THR A 116 20.39 10.61 -2.82
N PHE A 117 20.78 11.82 -2.45
CA PHE A 117 21.51 12.10 -1.22
C PHE A 117 20.66 11.83 0.02
N LEU A 118 21.32 11.44 1.11
CA LEU A 118 20.66 11.13 2.38
C LEU A 118 19.87 12.32 2.91
N GLU A 119 20.43 13.50 2.82
CA GLU A 119 19.84 14.76 3.30
C GLU A 119 18.54 15.07 2.55
N VAL A 120 18.48 14.80 1.24
CA VAL A 120 17.27 14.98 0.43
C VAL A 120 16.19 14.00 0.87
N LYS A 121 16.54 12.74 1.11
CA LYS A 121 15.60 11.73 1.61
C LYS A 121 15.05 12.09 2.98
N ALA A 122 15.92 12.55 3.87
CA ALA A 122 15.52 12.95 5.21
C ALA A 122 14.57 14.17 5.18
N LEU A 123 14.87 15.16 4.33
CA LEU A 123 14.00 16.32 4.14
C LEU A 123 12.64 15.93 3.56
N GLU A 124 12.60 15.10 2.53
CA GLU A 124 11.36 14.61 1.93
C GLU A 124 10.45 13.92 2.98
N VAL A 125 11.04 13.03 3.79
CA VAL A 125 10.29 12.33 4.85
C VAL A 125 9.79 13.32 5.91
N ALA A 126 10.61 14.28 6.31
CA ALA A 126 10.21 15.31 7.29
C ALA A 126 9.02 16.13 6.78
N MET A 127 9.05 16.58 5.50
CA MET A 127 7.96 17.33 4.89
C MET A 127 6.69 16.48 4.77
N ALA A 128 6.81 15.20 4.41
CA ALA A 128 5.67 14.29 4.33
C ALA A 128 5.00 14.09 5.71
N VAL A 129 5.80 13.92 6.77
CA VAL A 129 5.28 13.80 8.15
C VAL A 129 4.60 15.08 8.61
N GLU A 130 5.18 16.24 8.31
CA GLU A 130 4.59 17.54 8.63
C GLU A 130 3.23 17.69 7.96
N ASN A 131 3.14 17.42 6.65
CA ASN A 131 1.89 17.49 5.90
C ASN A 131 0.84 16.46 6.39
N LEU A 132 1.25 15.26 6.81
CA LEU A 132 0.35 14.26 7.40
C LEU A 132 -0.18 14.71 8.75
N SER A 133 0.60 15.41 9.56
CA SER A 133 0.20 15.90 10.90
C SER A 133 -0.76 17.09 10.86
N LEU A 134 -0.84 17.79 9.73
CA LEU A 134 -1.77 18.92 9.52
C LEU A 134 -3.20 18.46 9.16
N ILE A 135 -3.41 17.17 8.92
CA ILE A 135 -4.69 16.60 8.45
C ILE A 135 -5.48 15.94 9.60
N HIS A 136 -4.96 15.96 10.80
CA HIS A 136 -5.59 15.38 12.02
C HIS A 136 -6.09 16.44 12.98
#